data_000fccfcc683f5d2c2118451e3c0275a
#
_entry.id   000fccfcc683f5d2c2118451e3c0275a
#
_cell.length_a   1.000
_cell.length_b   1.000
_cell.length_c   1.000
_cell.angle_alpha   90.00
_cell.angle_beta   90.00
_cell.angle_gamma   90.00
#
_symmetry.space_group_name_H-M   'P 1'
#
loop_
_entity.id
_entity.type
_entity.pdbx_description
1 polymer ?
#
loop_
_entity_poly.entity_id
_entity_poly.type
_entity_poly.pdbx_seq_one_letter_code
_entity_poly.pdbx_strand_id
1 'polypeptide(L)'
;MSDFYKKILENNKKWVETSLASDPNYFEDLAKGQTPPLLWIGCSDSRVPANEIVGAKPGEVFVHRNIANMVVHSDMNMLSVLDYAVNVLKVKHVLVCGHYGCGGVKAAMGNDSIGIIDNWIRHIKDVYRLHSAYLDSILDETERFNTFVELNVKEQVFDLAKTSIVQAAWRNGQDLTLHGWAYGLNSGFVTDLEVNISSEKDLDEVYQLKF
;
A
#
# COMPACT_ATOMS: atom_id res chain seq x y z
N MET A 1 -4.05 15.86 -31.42
CA MET A 1 -3.76 15.72 -29.98
C MET A 1 -5.04 16.11 -29.25
N SER A 2 -5.56 15.28 -28.32
CA SER A 2 -6.82 15.57 -27.63
C SER A 2 -6.69 16.81 -26.75
N ASP A 3 -7.78 17.54 -26.53
CA ASP A 3 -7.79 18.74 -25.67
C ASP A 3 -7.42 18.40 -24.22
N PHE A 4 -7.80 17.22 -23.76
CA PHE A 4 -7.37 16.70 -22.45
C PHE A 4 -5.84 16.60 -22.35
N TYR A 5 -5.17 16.05 -23.37
CA TYR A 5 -3.70 15.93 -23.35
C TYR A 5 -2.99 17.27 -23.32
N LYS A 6 -3.47 18.25 -24.08
CA LYS A 6 -2.94 19.62 -24.04
C LYS A 6 -3.12 20.23 -22.63
N LYS A 7 -4.29 20.05 -22.04
CA LYS A 7 -4.60 20.54 -20.70
C LYS A 7 -3.65 19.99 -19.62
N ILE A 8 -3.29 18.69 -19.65
CA ILE A 8 -2.37 18.14 -18.65
C ILE A 8 -0.95 18.69 -18.82
N LEU A 9 -0.49 18.98 -20.05
CA LEU A 9 0.79 19.66 -20.27
C LEU A 9 0.79 21.11 -19.77
N GLU A 10 -0.30 21.83 -19.96
CA GLU A 10 -0.48 23.19 -19.41
C GLU A 10 -0.52 23.16 -17.88
N ASN A 11 -1.20 22.18 -17.28
CA ASN A 11 -1.23 22.02 -15.84
C ASN A 11 0.19 21.74 -15.28
N ASN A 12 1.00 20.94 -15.96
CA ASN A 12 2.38 20.71 -15.55
C ASN A 12 3.20 22.03 -15.57
N LYS A 13 3.08 22.85 -16.62
CA LYS A 13 3.74 24.16 -16.67
C LYS A 13 3.35 25.05 -15.49
N LYS A 14 2.04 25.16 -15.23
CA LYS A 14 1.53 25.94 -14.08
C LYS A 14 2.05 25.40 -12.74
N TRP A 15 2.12 24.07 -12.59
CA TRP A 15 2.67 23.46 -11.39
C TRP A 15 4.14 23.82 -11.20
N VAL A 16 4.95 23.79 -12.27
CA VAL A 16 6.37 24.21 -12.25
C VAL A 16 6.48 25.69 -11.84
N GLU A 17 5.73 26.57 -12.48
CA GLU A 17 5.72 28.01 -12.17
C GLU A 17 5.35 28.26 -10.70
N THR A 18 4.30 27.60 -10.19
CA THR A 18 3.85 27.73 -8.81
C THR A 18 4.89 27.21 -7.82
N SER A 19 5.53 26.08 -8.14
CA SER A 19 6.55 25.47 -7.26
C SER A 19 7.79 26.36 -7.17
N LEU A 20 8.27 26.89 -8.29
CA LEU A 20 9.42 27.82 -8.32
C LEU A 20 9.11 29.19 -7.68
N ALA A 21 7.86 29.67 -7.77
CA ALA A 21 7.46 30.89 -7.08
C ALA A 21 7.44 30.73 -5.56
N SER A 22 7.16 29.52 -5.08
CA SER A 22 7.15 29.19 -3.63
C SER A 22 8.56 28.85 -3.12
N ASP A 23 9.36 28.17 -3.93
CA ASP A 23 10.74 27.79 -3.61
C ASP A 23 11.59 27.76 -4.90
N PRO A 24 12.47 28.76 -5.10
CA PRO A 24 13.31 28.82 -6.31
C PRO A 24 14.22 27.61 -6.53
N ASN A 25 14.57 26.87 -5.46
CA ASN A 25 15.47 25.71 -5.53
C ASN A 25 14.71 24.37 -5.58
N TYR A 26 13.38 24.39 -5.61
CA TYR A 26 12.52 23.21 -5.46
C TYR A 26 12.98 22.00 -6.30
N PHE A 27 13.18 22.17 -7.57
CA PHE A 27 13.59 21.07 -8.47
C PHE A 27 15.07 20.74 -8.36
N GLU A 28 15.93 21.72 -8.06
CA GLU A 28 17.35 21.47 -7.82
C GLU A 28 17.56 20.61 -6.58
N ASP A 29 16.77 20.83 -5.52
CA ASP A 29 16.82 20.03 -4.30
C ASP A 29 16.29 18.61 -4.54
N LEU A 30 15.19 18.45 -5.28
CA LEU A 30 14.69 17.14 -5.67
C LEU A 30 15.67 16.33 -6.53
N ALA A 31 16.45 17.00 -7.38
CA ALA A 31 17.43 16.34 -8.24
C ALA A 31 18.66 15.78 -7.48
N LYS A 32 18.89 16.18 -6.22
CA LYS A 32 20.00 15.70 -5.38
C LYS A 32 19.85 14.27 -4.91
N GLY A 33 18.63 13.70 -4.97
CA GLY A 33 18.34 12.33 -4.57
C GLY A 33 17.08 12.21 -3.72
N GLN A 34 16.87 11.02 -3.13
CA GLN A 34 15.73 10.74 -2.26
C GLN A 34 16.15 9.90 -1.06
N THR A 35 15.56 10.18 0.09
CA THR A 35 15.73 9.42 1.33
C THR A 35 14.38 9.29 2.04
N PRO A 36 13.38 8.67 1.39
CA PRO A 36 12.05 8.55 1.97
C PRO A 36 12.09 7.68 3.23
N PRO A 37 11.48 8.12 4.33
CA PRO A 37 11.36 7.28 5.53
C PRO A 37 10.30 6.18 5.37
N LEU A 38 9.43 6.28 4.38
CA LEU A 38 8.23 5.48 4.22
C LEU A 38 8.13 4.85 2.83
N LEU A 39 7.86 3.53 2.76
CA LEU A 39 7.26 2.87 1.61
C LEU A 39 5.75 2.78 1.82
N TRP A 40 4.98 3.34 0.90
CA TRP A 40 3.53 3.18 0.82
C TRP A 40 3.16 2.11 -0.21
N ILE A 41 2.38 1.10 0.20
CA ILE A 41 1.77 0.10 -0.68
C ILE A 41 0.26 0.32 -0.65
N GLY A 42 -0.31 0.83 -1.74
CA GLY A 42 -1.70 1.23 -1.80
C GLY A 42 -2.47 0.71 -3.01
N CYS A 43 -3.78 0.97 -2.99
CA CYS A 43 -4.63 0.65 -4.13
C CYS A 43 -4.33 1.57 -5.33
N SER A 44 -4.45 1.01 -6.56
CA SER A 44 -4.38 1.77 -7.81
C SER A 44 -5.60 2.67 -8.05
N ASP A 45 -6.59 2.67 -7.15
CA ASP A 45 -7.77 3.54 -7.24
C ASP A 45 -7.34 5.01 -7.34
N SER A 46 -7.81 5.73 -8.37
CA SER A 46 -7.40 7.10 -8.66
C SER A 46 -7.78 8.12 -7.56
N ARG A 47 -8.65 7.72 -6.65
CA ARG A 47 -9.12 8.54 -5.52
C ARG A 47 -8.23 8.42 -4.27
N VAL A 48 -7.16 7.62 -4.32
CA VAL A 48 -6.24 7.35 -3.20
C VAL A 48 -4.85 7.92 -3.51
N PRO A 49 -4.64 9.23 -3.35
CA PRO A 49 -3.36 9.87 -3.63
C PRO A 49 -2.44 9.78 -2.39
N ALA A 50 -1.46 8.87 -2.41
CA ALA A 50 -0.61 8.56 -1.28
C ALA A 50 0.00 9.79 -0.58
N ASN A 51 0.69 10.64 -1.33
CA ASN A 51 1.36 11.82 -0.79
C ASN A 51 0.39 12.83 -0.16
N GLU A 52 -0.77 13.04 -0.80
CA GLU A 52 -1.77 13.98 -0.30
C GLU A 52 -2.39 13.51 1.02
N ILE A 53 -2.69 12.19 1.13
CA ILE A 53 -3.32 11.59 2.32
C ILE A 53 -2.42 11.78 3.56
N VAL A 54 -1.11 11.66 3.40
CA VAL A 54 -0.16 11.82 4.53
C VAL A 54 0.46 13.21 4.62
N GLY A 55 0.06 14.14 3.76
CA GLY A 55 0.60 15.51 3.72
C GLY A 55 2.09 15.56 3.36
N ALA A 56 2.59 14.57 2.63
CA ALA A 56 4.00 14.44 2.32
C ALA A 56 4.38 15.20 1.05
N LYS A 57 5.59 15.75 1.05
CA LYS A 57 6.20 16.38 -0.12
C LYS A 57 6.78 15.32 -1.07
N PRO A 58 7.03 15.68 -2.35
CA PRO A 58 7.81 14.84 -3.24
C PRO A 58 9.17 14.46 -2.64
N GLY A 59 9.53 13.17 -2.73
CA GLY A 59 10.77 12.62 -2.16
C GLY A 59 10.62 12.03 -0.74
N GLU A 60 9.51 12.27 -0.03
CA GLU A 60 9.30 11.79 1.33
C GLU A 60 8.60 10.42 1.40
N VAL A 61 7.93 9.98 0.32
CA VAL A 61 7.24 8.69 0.27
C VAL A 61 7.65 7.93 -0.99
N PHE A 62 8.15 6.72 -0.81
CA PHE A 62 8.32 5.77 -1.91
C PHE A 62 7.02 5.01 -2.12
N VAL A 63 6.51 4.91 -3.35
CA VAL A 63 5.13 4.46 -3.59
C VAL A 63 5.08 3.25 -4.50
N HIS A 64 4.40 2.19 -4.05
CA HIS A 64 3.92 1.07 -4.87
C HIS A 64 2.40 1.05 -4.90
N ARG A 65 1.81 0.75 -6.06
CA ARG A 65 0.35 0.66 -6.21
C ARG A 65 -0.04 -0.52 -7.10
N ASN A 66 -1.03 -1.28 -6.64
CA ASN A 66 -1.66 -2.34 -7.41
C ASN A 66 -3.16 -2.43 -7.06
N ILE A 67 -3.90 -3.33 -7.71
CA ILE A 67 -5.32 -3.53 -7.38
C ILE A 67 -5.43 -4.10 -5.95
N ALA A 68 -6.13 -3.35 -5.08
CA ALA A 68 -6.43 -3.70 -3.70
C ALA A 68 -5.20 -3.83 -2.77
N ASN A 69 -4.13 -3.07 -3.00
CA ASN A 69 -2.96 -2.96 -2.10
C ASN A 69 -2.35 -4.31 -1.70
N MET A 70 -2.30 -5.26 -2.62
CA MET A 70 -1.89 -6.64 -2.36
C MET A 70 -0.38 -6.81 -2.25
N VAL A 71 0.02 -7.73 -1.38
CA VAL A 71 1.38 -8.23 -1.23
C VAL A 71 1.38 -9.71 -1.62
N VAL A 72 1.74 -10.00 -2.87
CA VAL A 72 1.77 -11.36 -3.40
C VAL A 72 3.22 -11.82 -3.50
N HIS A 73 3.57 -12.92 -2.84
CA HIS A 73 4.95 -13.40 -2.72
C HIS A 73 5.60 -13.83 -4.05
N SER A 74 4.84 -13.98 -5.12
CA SER A 74 5.31 -14.23 -6.48
C SER A 74 5.26 -13.02 -7.40
N ASP A 75 4.79 -11.86 -6.90
CA ASP A 75 4.77 -10.61 -7.66
C ASP A 75 6.17 -9.95 -7.60
N MET A 76 6.99 -10.24 -8.60
CA MET A 76 8.34 -9.69 -8.70
C MET A 76 8.36 -8.16 -8.79
N ASN A 77 7.30 -7.53 -9.26
CA ASN A 77 7.22 -6.06 -9.29
C ASN A 77 7.13 -5.49 -7.86
N MET A 78 6.18 -6.00 -7.07
CA MET A 78 6.04 -5.58 -5.67
C MET A 78 7.30 -5.92 -4.86
N LEU A 79 7.83 -7.15 -5.00
CA LEU A 79 9.04 -7.56 -4.29
C LEU A 79 10.28 -6.73 -4.65
N SER A 80 10.43 -6.32 -5.92
CA SER A 80 11.53 -5.44 -6.34
C SER A 80 11.43 -4.04 -5.73
N VAL A 81 10.22 -3.49 -5.62
CA VAL A 81 9.97 -2.21 -4.96
C VAL A 81 10.26 -2.32 -3.45
N LEU A 82 9.81 -3.40 -2.82
CA LEU A 82 10.07 -3.67 -1.41
C LEU A 82 11.58 -3.81 -1.13
N ASP A 83 12.28 -4.61 -1.94
CA ASP A 83 13.72 -4.81 -1.80
C ASP A 83 14.50 -3.50 -1.93
N TYR A 84 14.19 -2.70 -2.95
CA TYR A 84 14.82 -1.41 -3.15
C TYR A 84 14.55 -0.44 -1.99
N ALA A 85 13.31 -0.38 -1.52
CA ALA A 85 12.93 0.47 -0.38
C ALA A 85 13.67 0.06 0.91
N VAL A 86 13.69 -1.24 1.22
CA VAL A 86 14.28 -1.76 2.47
C VAL A 86 15.80 -1.80 2.39
N ASN A 87 16.38 -2.33 1.31
CA ASN A 87 17.81 -2.60 1.23
C ASN A 87 18.64 -1.44 0.68
N VAL A 88 18.08 -0.61 -0.20
CA VAL A 88 18.79 0.51 -0.83
C VAL A 88 18.42 1.84 -0.17
N LEU A 89 17.13 2.19 -0.11
CA LEU A 89 16.66 3.45 0.47
C LEU A 89 16.64 3.44 2.00
N LYS A 90 16.68 2.25 2.62
CA LYS A 90 16.69 2.10 4.08
C LYS A 90 15.49 2.76 4.76
N VAL A 91 14.31 2.60 4.17
CA VAL A 91 13.07 3.09 4.78
C VAL A 91 12.90 2.51 6.20
N LYS A 92 12.31 3.29 7.08
CA LYS A 92 12.02 2.87 8.47
C LYS A 92 10.61 2.31 8.61
N HIS A 93 9.73 2.66 7.69
CA HIS A 93 8.32 2.28 7.72
C HIS A 93 7.89 1.71 6.39
N VAL A 94 7.10 0.62 6.43
CA VAL A 94 6.34 0.12 5.30
C VAL A 94 4.89 0.12 5.69
N LEU A 95 4.06 0.82 4.94
CA LEU A 95 2.64 0.98 5.21
C LEU A 95 1.82 0.35 4.09
N VAL A 96 0.97 -0.61 4.44
CA VAL A 96 -0.11 -1.07 3.57
C VAL A 96 -1.34 -0.22 3.82
N CYS A 97 -1.81 0.49 2.81
CA CYS A 97 -3.02 1.31 2.91
C CYS A 97 -4.11 0.81 1.96
N GLY A 98 -5.14 0.20 2.53
CA GLY A 98 -6.40 -0.08 1.86
C GLY A 98 -7.32 1.13 1.86
N HIS A 99 -8.50 1.00 1.27
CA HIS A 99 -9.53 2.03 1.35
C HIS A 99 -10.93 1.42 1.36
N TYR A 100 -11.83 2.02 2.09
CA TYR A 100 -13.23 1.61 2.06
C TYR A 100 -13.82 1.85 0.67
N GLY A 101 -14.73 0.99 0.24
CA GLY A 101 -15.28 1.04 -1.11
C GLY A 101 -14.34 0.54 -2.21
N CYS A 102 -13.32 -0.26 -1.88
CA CYS A 102 -12.38 -0.85 -2.85
C CYS A 102 -13.10 -1.83 -3.80
N GLY A 103 -13.04 -1.54 -5.10
CA GLY A 103 -13.68 -2.38 -6.12
C GLY A 103 -13.10 -3.79 -6.21
N GLY A 104 -11.79 -3.95 -6.02
CA GLY A 104 -11.12 -5.25 -6.02
C GLY A 104 -11.54 -6.13 -4.84
N VAL A 105 -11.63 -5.56 -3.64
CA VAL A 105 -12.11 -6.27 -2.45
C VAL A 105 -13.58 -6.62 -2.59
N LYS A 106 -14.42 -5.70 -3.13
CA LYS A 106 -15.83 -5.99 -3.38
C LYS A 106 -16.03 -7.11 -4.40
N ALA A 107 -15.25 -7.13 -5.47
CA ALA A 107 -15.30 -8.20 -6.46
C ALA A 107 -14.95 -9.58 -5.86
N ALA A 108 -14.07 -9.61 -4.84
CA ALA A 108 -13.74 -10.85 -4.14
C ALA A 108 -14.88 -11.42 -3.29
N MET A 109 -15.88 -10.63 -2.91
CA MET A 109 -17.10 -11.11 -2.24
C MET A 109 -18.10 -11.75 -3.21
N GLY A 110 -17.98 -11.47 -4.52
CA GLY A 110 -18.84 -12.02 -5.57
C GLY A 110 -18.20 -13.19 -6.32
N ASN A 111 -18.96 -13.74 -7.27
CA ASN A 111 -18.52 -14.87 -8.11
C ASN A 111 -18.55 -14.56 -9.61
N ASP A 112 -18.82 -13.31 -9.99
CA ASP A 112 -18.82 -12.91 -11.38
C ASP A 112 -17.40 -12.91 -11.94
N SER A 113 -17.24 -13.45 -13.17
CA SER A 113 -15.97 -13.37 -13.89
C SER A 113 -15.83 -12.00 -14.54
N ILE A 114 -14.71 -11.35 -14.29
CA ILE A 114 -14.35 -10.02 -14.84
C ILE A 114 -13.07 -10.07 -15.68
N GLY A 115 -12.66 -11.26 -16.07
CA GLY A 115 -11.54 -11.49 -16.97
C GLY A 115 -10.22 -11.80 -16.25
N ILE A 116 -9.10 -11.35 -16.80
CA ILE A 116 -7.75 -11.73 -16.29
C ILE A 116 -7.54 -11.40 -14.81
N ILE A 117 -8.20 -10.35 -14.33
CA ILE A 117 -8.10 -9.90 -12.94
C ILE A 117 -8.67 -10.94 -11.95
N ASP A 118 -9.50 -11.89 -12.41
CA ASP A 118 -10.01 -12.97 -11.56
C ASP A 118 -8.89 -13.74 -10.87
N ASN A 119 -7.74 -13.91 -11.56
CA ASN A 119 -6.57 -14.59 -10.98
C ASN A 119 -5.93 -13.78 -9.84
N TRP A 120 -5.92 -12.47 -9.94
CA TRP A 120 -5.44 -11.57 -8.90
C TRP A 120 -6.39 -11.55 -7.69
N ILE A 121 -7.69 -11.47 -7.95
CA ILE A 121 -8.73 -11.44 -6.93
C ILE A 121 -8.76 -12.74 -6.11
N ARG A 122 -8.26 -13.88 -6.62
CA ARG A 122 -8.16 -15.12 -5.85
C ARG A 122 -7.37 -14.95 -4.57
N HIS A 123 -6.32 -14.17 -4.57
CA HIS A 123 -5.55 -13.87 -3.36
C HIS A 123 -6.39 -13.15 -2.30
N ILE A 124 -7.28 -12.24 -2.73
CA ILE A 124 -8.20 -11.55 -1.81
C ILE A 124 -9.29 -12.54 -1.32
N LYS A 125 -9.77 -13.43 -2.18
CA LYS A 125 -10.70 -14.51 -1.78
C LYS A 125 -10.09 -15.46 -0.74
N ASP A 126 -8.79 -15.69 -0.79
CA ASP A 126 -8.10 -16.50 0.23
C ASP A 126 -8.14 -15.82 1.60
N VAL A 127 -8.04 -14.49 1.67
CA VAL A 127 -8.26 -13.72 2.91
C VAL A 127 -9.70 -13.88 3.40
N TYR A 128 -10.71 -13.79 2.51
CA TYR A 128 -12.09 -14.04 2.90
C TYR A 128 -12.26 -15.44 3.49
N ARG A 129 -11.71 -16.45 2.82
CA ARG A 129 -11.78 -17.86 3.27
C ARG A 129 -11.13 -18.05 4.63
N LEU A 130 -10.01 -17.38 4.91
CA LEU A 130 -9.32 -17.44 6.20
C LEU A 130 -10.19 -16.89 7.34
N HIS A 131 -10.93 -15.81 7.06
CA HIS A 131 -11.77 -15.10 8.05
C HIS A 131 -13.27 -15.35 7.87
N SER A 132 -13.67 -16.36 7.09
CA SER A 132 -15.07 -16.57 6.70
C SER A 132 -16.02 -16.71 7.90
N ALA A 133 -15.64 -17.46 8.93
CA ALA A 133 -16.48 -17.64 10.11
C ALA A 133 -16.82 -16.31 10.81
N TYR A 134 -15.88 -15.36 10.84
CA TYR A 134 -16.12 -14.04 11.40
C TYR A 134 -16.90 -13.15 10.42
N LEU A 135 -16.49 -13.07 9.16
CA LEU A 135 -17.15 -12.23 8.16
C LEU A 135 -18.61 -12.63 7.93
N ASP A 136 -18.91 -13.94 7.88
CA ASP A 136 -20.25 -14.44 7.67
C ASP A 136 -21.17 -14.22 8.90
N SER A 137 -20.61 -13.98 10.08
CA SER A 137 -21.37 -13.61 11.29
C SER A 137 -21.85 -12.16 11.27
N ILE A 138 -21.27 -11.29 10.44
CA ILE A 138 -21.64 -9.88 10.33
C ILE A 138 -22.85 -9.77 9.40
N LEU A 139 -24.01 -9.39 9.96
CA LEU A 139 -25.28 -9.35 9.21
C LEU A 139 -25.38 -8.15 8.28
N ASP A 140 -24.85 -6.98 8.70
CA ASP A 140 -24.83 -5.79 7.86
C ASP A 140 -23.80 -5.93 6.74
N GLU A 141 -24.25 -5.83 5.49
CA GLU A 141 -23.39 -6.00 4.31
C GLU A 141 -22.31 -4.93 4.20
N THR A 142 -22.60 -3.70 4.61
CA THR A 142 -21.63 -2.59 4.56
C THR A 142 -20.56 -2.78 5.62
N GLU A 143 -20.95 -3.16 6.83
CA GLU A 143 -20.02 -3.47 7.91
C GLU A 143 -19.14 -4.68 7.54
N ARG A 144 -19.72 -5.76 7.03
CA ARG A 144 -18.99 -6.93 6.55
C ARG A 144 -17.97 -6.58 5.48
N PHE A 145 -18.36 -5.75 4.51
CA PHE A 145 -17.46 -5.29 3.45
C PHE A 145 -16.31 -4.43 4.00
N ASN A 146 -16.61 -3.48 4.88
CA ASN A 146 -15.59 -2.65 5.50
C ASN A 146 -14.63 -3.47 6.36
N THR A 147 -15.14 -4.40 7.15
CA THR A 147 -14.33 -5.34 7.93
C THR A 147 -13.44 -6.19 7.02
N PHE A 148 -13.96 -6.63 5.87
CA PHE A 148 -13.15 -7.39 4.90
C PHE A 148 -12.02 -6.53 4.28
N VAL A 149 -12.25 -5.25 4.02
CA VAL A 149 -11.19 -4.32 3.60
C VAL A 149 -10.08 -4.25 4.66
N GLU A 150 -10.44 -4.12 5.93
CA GLU A 150 -9.50 -4.05 7.04
C GLU A 150 -8.71 -5.35 7.23
N LEU A 151 -9.39 -6.50 7.17
CA LEU A 151 -8.75 -7.82 7.25
C LEU A 151 -7.80 -8.04 6.07
N ASN A 152 -8.19 -7.64 4.85
CA ASN A 152 -7.29 -7.70 3.70
C ASN A 152 -6.00 -6.91 3.96
N VAL A 153 -6.10 -5.70 4.49
CA VAL A 153 -4.91 -4.91 4.85
C VAL A 153 -4.05 -5.63 5.88
N LYS A 154 -4.65 -6.14 6.96
CA LYS A 154 -3.92 -6.86 8.02
C LYS A 154 -3.16 -8.06 7.47
N GLU A 155 -3.79 -8.87 6.62
CA GLU A 155 -3.13 -10.02 5.99
C GLU A 155 -1.98 -9.59 5.07
N GLN A 156 -2.13 -8.48 4.33
CA GLN A 156 -1.03 -7.97 3.51
C GLN A 156 0.16 -7.48 4.35
N VAL A 157 -0.07 -6.93 5.54
CA VAL A 157 1.02 -6.60 6.49
C VAL A 157 1.72 -7.87 6.98
N PHE A 158 0.96 -8.92 7.30
CA PHE A 158 1.55 -10.23 7.63
C PHE A 158 2.33 -10.83 6.44
N ASP A 159 1.82 -10.69 5.22
CA ASP A 159 2.50 -11.18 4.03
C ASP A 159 3.82 -10.43 3.77
N LEU A 160 3.91 -9.13 4.06
CA LEU A 160 5.18 -8.39 4.08
C LEU A 160 6.16 -8.98 5.09
N ALA A 161 5.71 -9.21 6.31
CA ALA A 161 6.52 -9.73 7.41
C ALA A 161 7.10 -11.13 7.11
N LYS A 162 6.37 -11.95 6.34
CA LYS A 162 6.81 -13.29 5.90
C LYS A 162 7.89 -13.25 4.82
N THR A 163 8.12 -12.09 4.16
CA THR A 163 9.14 -12.00 3.10
C THR A 163 10.56 -12.15 3.66
N SER A 164 11.45 -12.77 2.89
CA SER A 164 12.88 -12.84 3.22
C SER A 164 13.53 -11.46 3.29
N ILE A 165 13.03 -10.49 2.52
CA ILE A 165 13.52 -9.10 2.48
C ILE A 165 13.35 -8.45 3.85
N VAL A 166 12.15 -8.50 4.40
CA VAL A 166 11.83 -7.89 5.70
C VAL A 166 12.53 -8.62 6.84
N GLN A 167 12.49 -9.95 6.87
CA GLN A 167 13.13 -10.73 7.93
C GLN A 167 14.66 -10.57 7.94
N ALA A 168 15.30 -10.50 6.77
CA ALA A 168 16.73 -10.22 6.68
C ALA A 168 17.06 -8.82 7.19
N ALA A 169 16.23 -7.81 6.91
CA ALA A 169 16.42 -6.47 7.43
C ALA A 169 16.38 -6.43 8.97
N TRP A 170 15.39 -7.07 9.59
CA TRP A 170 15.31 -7.16 11.06
C TRP A 170 16.50 -7.89 11.67
N ARG A 171 16.94 -8.99 11.10
CA ARG A 171 18.13 -9.73 11.56
C ARG A 171 19.41 -8.94 11.47
N ASN A 172 19.50 -8.08 10.46
CA ASN A 172 20.63 -7.16 10.30
C ASN A 172 20.52 -5.92 11.21
N GLY A 173 19.54 -5.88 12.12
CA GLY A 173 19.34 -4.79 13.08
C GLY A 173 18.76 -3.52 12.45
N GLN A 174 18.15 -3.59 11.27
CA GLN A 174 17.50 -2.43 10.66
C GLN A 174 16.23 -2.09 11.43
N ASP A 175 16.09 -0.81 11.80
CA ASP A 175 14.87 -0.24 12.37
C ASP A 175 13.81 -0.15 11.28
N LEU A 176 12.94 -1.19 11.20
CA LEU A 176 11.91 -1.34 10.19
C LEU A 176 10.60 -1.79 10.85
N THR A 177 9.55 -0.99 10.70
CA THR A 177 8.21 -1.31 11.19
C THR A 177 7.20 -1.34 10.05
N LEU A 178 6.34 -2.35 10.06
CA LEU A 178 5.25 -2.53 9.11
C LEU A 178 3.94 -2.05 9.75
N HIS A 179 3.09 -1.39 8.97
CA HIS A 179 1.83 -0.80 9.43
C HIS A 179 0.68 -1.10 8.48
N GLY A 180 -0.55 -1.04 8.99
CA GLY A 180 -1.77 -1.21 8.20
C GLY A 180 -2.78 -0.10 8.47
N TRP A 181 -3.26 0.56 7.40
CA TRP A 181 -4.30 1.59 7.46
C TRP A 181 -5.44 1.32 6.48
N ALA A 182 -6.63 1.83 6.82
CA ALA A 182 -7.77 1.91 5.91
C ALA A 182 -8.17 3.38 5.71
N TYR A 183 -8.22 3.84 4.45
CA TYR A 183 -8.55 5.21 4.08
C TYR A 183 -10.04 5.35 3.78
N GLY A 184 -10.68 6.35 4.37
CA GLY A 184 -12.09 6.69 4.15
C GLY A 184 -12.26 7.71 3.01
N LEU A 185 -12.71 7.25 1.84
CA LEU A 185 -12.96 8.13 0.68
C LEU A 185 -13.97 9.24 0.93
N ASN A 186 -14.91 9.03 1.84
CA ASN A 186 -15.97 9.98 2.17
C ASN A 186 -15.61 10.97 3.28
N SER A 187 -14.61 10.64 4.08
CA SER A 187 -14.20 11.44 5.25
C SER A 187 -12.83 12.08 5.08
N GLY A 188 -11.96 11.51 4.24
CA GLY A 188 -10.56 11.89 4.12
C GLY A 188 -9.67 11.39 5.27
N PHE A 189 -10.25 10.74 6.29
CA PHE A 189 -9.49 10.21 7.41
C PHE A 189 -8.95 8.80 7.13
N VAL A 190 -7.81 8.49 7.74
CA VAL A 190 -7.29 7.12 7.84
C VAL A 190 -7.67 6.53 9.18
N THR A 191 -7.96 5.22 9.17
CA THR A 191 -8.11 4.39 10.36
C THR A 191 -6.84 3.58 10.52
N ASP A 192 -6.13 3.76 11.63
CA ASP A 192 -5.03 2.88 12.02
C ASP A 192 -5.62 1.54 12.47
N LEU A 193 -5.22 0.44 11.81
CA LEU A 193 -5.74 -0.89 12.12
C LEU A 193 -4.99 -1.56 13.29
N GLU A 194 -4.09 -0.81 13.93
CA GLU A 194 -3.32 -1.25 15.09
C GLU A 194 -2.50 -2.53 14.83
N VAL A 195 -2.16 -2.77 13.56
CA VAL A 195 -1.24 -3.84 13.18
C VAL A 195 0.14 -3.23 12.95
N ASN A 196 1.04 -3.49 13.92
CA ASN A 196 2.40 -2.99 13.91
C ASN A 196 3.35 -4.17 14.12
N ILE A 197 4.15 -4.51 13.10
CA ILE A 197 5.09 -5.63 13.14
C ILE A 197 6.51 -5.06 12.96
N SER A 198 7.38 -5.29 13.93
CA SER A 198 8.74 -4.76 13.95
C SER A 198 9.81 -5.84 14.15
N SER A 199 9.42 -7.11 14.25
CA SER A 199 10.31 -8.21 14.57
C SER A 199 9.76 -9.52 14.00
N GLU A 200 10.67 -10.45 13.67
CA GLU A 200 10.29 -11.83 13.32
C GLU A 200 9.58 -12.56 14.49
N LYS A 201 9.76 -12.09 15.72
CA LYS A 201 9.08 -12.65 16.91
C LYS A 201 7.57 -12.39 16.93
N ASP A 202 7.12 -11.43 16.14
CA ASP A 202 5.70 -11.11 15.97
C ASP A 202 5.00 -12.08 15.00
N LEU A 203 5.77 -12.98 14.36
CA LEU A 203 5.28 -14.01 13.43
C LEU A 203 5.18 -15.38 14.12
N ASP A 204 4.22 -16.19 13.67
CA ASP A 204 4.18 -17.61 14.01
C ASP A 204 5.49 -18.29 13.57
N GLU A 205 5.95 -19.26 14.38
CA GLU A 205 7.25 -19.94 14.18
C GLU A 205 7.39 -20.54 12.77
N VAL A 206 6.28 -21.01 12.18
CA VAL A 206 6.26 -21.61 10.83
C VAL A 206 6.70 -20.64 9.73
N TYR A 207 6.59 -19.34 9.96
CA TYR A 207 6.99 -18.29 9.02
C TYR A 207 8.35 -17.69 9.30
N GLN A 208 8.98 -18.01 10.43
CA GLN A 208 10.30 -17.48 10.79
C GLN A 208 11.37 -18.18 10.00
N LEU A 209 12.09 -17.44 9.15
CA LEU A 209 13.15 -17.97 8.33
C LEU A 209 14.43 -18.19 9.15
N LYS A 210 15.14 -19.27 8.86
CA LYS A 210 16.49 -19.55 9.40
C LYS A 210 17.49 -19.19 8.30
N PHE A 211 18.27 -18.14 8.49
CA PHE A 211 19.32 -17.72 7.56
C PHE A 211 20.68 -18.30 7.97
#